data_45ebc7b3d626eda16f1803a94382b4ec
#
_entry.id   45ebc7b3d626eda16f1803a94382b4ec
#
_cell.length_a   1.000
_cell.length_b   1.000
_cell.length_c   1.000
_cell.angle_alpha   90.00
_cell.angle_beta   90.00
_cell.angle_gamma   90.00
#
_symmetry.space_group_name_H-M   'P 1'
#
loop_
_entity.id
_entity.type
_entity.pdbx_description
1 polymer ?
#
loop_
_entity_poly.entity_id
_entity_poly.type
_entity_poly.pdbx_seq_one_letter_code
_entity_poly.pdbx_strand_id
1 'polypeptide(L)'
;IKNTSSVPGRMERIDLGQDFTAIVDFAHTPNALKVALETARKLTSGRVIAVFGSAGLRDRQKRRMMAAVSADLADVSILTAEDPRTENLDDILGEMADEAKLNGAQENKDFFIVPDRGEAILKAVRQAKNGDLVIACGKGHEQSMCFGNIEYPWDDRTALRAALSEVLRIPGPEMPKLPTSKR
;
A
#
# COMPACT_ATOMS: atom_id res chain seq x y z
N ILE A 1 -8.84 0.97 -29.41
CA ILE A 1 -7.94 0.24 -28.49
C ILE A 1 -8.84 -0.62 -27.64
N LYS A 2 -8.74 -1.97 -27.81
CA LYS A 2 -9.56 -2.94 -27.11
C LYS A 2 -9.34 -2.81 -25.60
N ASN A 3 -10.44 -2.69 -24.81
CA ASN A 3 -10.46 -2.93 -23.38
C ASN A 3 -9.91 -4.33 -23.10
N THR A 4 -8.61 -4.42 -22.86
CA THR A 4 -8.07 -5.59 -22.18
C THR A 4 -8.58 -5.48 -20.74
N SER A 5 -9.48 -6.37 -20.34
CA SER A 5 -9.91 -6.49 -18.96
C SER A 5 -8.66 -6.68 -18.09
N SER A 6 -8.31 -5.70 -17.28
CA SER A 6 -7.21 -5.82 -16.33
C SER A 6 -7.52 -6.97 -15.37
N VAL A 7 -6.52 -7.78 -15.08
CA VAL A 7 -6.66 -8.82 -14.06
C VAL A 7 -6.93 -8.13 -12.73
N PRO A 8 -8.03 -8.45 -12.02
CA PRO A 8 -8.34 -7.79 -10.76
C PRO A 8 -7.16 -7.81 -9.78
N GLY A 9 -6.87 -6.65 -9.16
CA GLY A 9 -5.80 -6.49 -8.18
C GLY A 9 -4.37 -6.62 -8.73
N ARG A 10 -4.18 -6.52 -10.06
CA ARG A 10 -2.86 -6.47 -10.69
C ARG A 10 -2.76 -5.24 -11.57
N MET A 11 -1.97 -4.27 -11.12
CA MET A 11 -1.89 -2.93 -11.73
C MET A 11 -3.28 -2.37 -12.05
N GLU A 12 -4.27 -2.69 -11.19
CA GLU A 12 -5.65 -2.26 -11.37
C GLU A 12 -5.77 -0.77 -11.05
N ARG A 13 -6.04 0.02 -12.08
CA ARG A 13 -6.27 1.46 -11.92
C ARG A 13 -7.69 1.72 -11.38
N ILE A 14 -7.77 2.58 -10.37
CA ILE A 14 -9.01 3.09 -9.82
C ILE A 14 -9.10 4.58 -10.13
N ASP A 15 -10.15 4.96 -10.86
CA ASP A 15 -10.37 6.31 -11.32
C ASP A 15 -11.78 6.77 -10.92
N LEU A 16 -11.84 7.78 -10.07
CA LEU A 16 -13.07 8.46 -9.63
C LEU A 16 -13.06 9.95 -9.99
N GLY A 17 -12.13 10.37 -10.87
CA GLY A 17 -11.98 11.75 -11.33
C GLY A 17 -10.90 12.55 -10.58
N GLN A 18 -10.05 11.89 -9.80
CA GLN A 18 -8.88 12.52 -9.17
C GLN A 18 -7.82 12.91 -10.23
N ASP A 19 -6.99 13.88 -9.90
CA ASP A 19 -5.94 14.43 -10.79
C ASP A 19 -4.59 13.72 -10.67
N PHE A 20 -4.55 12.54 -10.03
CA PHE A 20 -3.41 11.65 -9.90
C PHE A 20 -3.79 10.20 -10.23
N THR A 21 -2.82 9.34 -10.46
CA THR A 21 -3.07 7.92 -10.73
C THR A 21 -3.16 7.12 -9.42
N ALA A 22 -4.18 6.28 -9.28
CA ALA A 22 -4.36 5.39 -8.12
C ALA A 22 -4.45 3.94 -8.59
N ILE A 23 -3.60 3.05 -8.02
CA ILE A 23 -3.41 1.66 -8.46
C ILE A 23 -3.45 0.71 -7.26
N VAL A 24 -4.02 -0.47 -7.47
CA VAL A 24 -3.92 -1.63 -6.58
C VAL A 24 -3.13 -2.74 -7.28
N ASP A 25 -2.15 -3.33 -6.58
CA ASP A 25 -1.33 -4.43 -7.09
C ASP A 25 -1.11 -5.53 -6.05
N PHE A 26 -0.94 -6.77 -6.52
CA PHE A 26 -0.69 -7.94 -5.69
C PHE A 26 0.78 -8.09 -5.26
N ALA A 27 1.67 -7.22 -5.66
CA ALA A 27 3.10 -7.29 -5.38
C ALA A 27 3.38 -7.40 -3.86
N HIS A 28 3.69 -8.61 -3.40
CA HIS A 28 3.93 -8.96 -2.00
C HIS A 28 5.30 -9.64 -1.79
N THR A 29 6.19 -9.56 -2.77
CA THR A 29 7.57 -10.06 -2.70
C THR A 29 8.53 -8.95 -3.13
N PRO A 30 9.82 -8.98 -2.73
CA PRO A 30 10.80 -7.95 -3.11
C PRO A 30 10.87 -7.72 -4.62
N ASN A 31 10.96 -8.81 -5.39
CA ASN A 31 11.04 -8.71 -6.85
C ASN A 31 9.72 -8.19 -7.47
N ALA A 32 8.57 -8.66 -6.99
CA ALA A 32 7.28 -8.18 -7.48
C ALA A 32 7.09 -6.68 -7.15
N LEU A 33 7.46 -6.25 -5.93
CA LEU A 33 7.39 -4.85 -5.52
C LEU A 33 8.32 -3.99 -6.38
N LYS A 34 9.55 -4.46 -6.66
CA LYS A 34 10.46 -3.79 -7.57
C LYS A 34 9.84 -3.55 -8.94
N VAL A 35 9.32 -4.60 -9.56
CA VAL A 35 8.67 -4.51 -10.89
C VAL A 35 7.45 -3.58 -10.86
N ALA A 36 6.64 -3.63 -9.80
CA ALA A 36 5.48 -2.76 -9.66
C ALA A 36 5.90 -1.28 -9.54
N LEU A 37 6.92 -0.97 -8.72
CA LEU A 37 7.41 0.40 -8.55
C LEU A 37 8.13 0.93 -9.80
N GLU A 38 8.93 0.11 -10.48
CA GLU A 38 9.54 0.47 -11.77
C GLU A 38 8.48 0.74 -12.84
N THR A 39 7.38 -0.03 -12.83
CA THR A 39 6.24 0.20 -13.72
C THR A 39 5.50 1.48 -13.35
N ALA A 40 5.24 1.71 -12.06
CA ALA A 40 4.63 2.94 -11.55
C ALA A 40 5.44 4.17 -11.97
N ARG A 41 6.77 4.10 -11.86
CA ARG A 41 7.68 5.18 -12.27
C ARG A 41 7.58 5.53 -13.75
N LYS A 42 7.30 4.55 -14.61
CA LYS A 42 7.10 4.77 -16.06
C LYS A 42 5.74 5.39 -16.39
N LEU A 43 4.77 5.27 -15.48
CA LEU A 43 3.41 5.78 -15.67
C LEU A 43 3.22 7.22 -15.19
N THR A 44 4.19 7.78 -14.45
CA THR A 44 4.11 9.14 -13.95
C THR A 44 5.45 9.86 -13.99
N SER A 45 5.41 11.19 -14.22
CA SER A 45 6.54 12.09 -13.98
C SER A 45 6.51 12.73 -12.59
N GLY A 46 5.41 12.56 -11.85
CA GLY A 46 5.26 12.98 -10.46
C GLY A 46 5.87 11.99 -9.47
N ARG A 47 5.47 12.09 -8.21
CA ARG A 47 5.94 11.19 -7.16
C ARG A 47 5.23 9.84 -7.23
N VAL A 48 5.96 8.78 -6.87
CA VAL A 48 5.40 7.45 -6.58
C VAL A 48 5.26 7.30 -5.06
N ILE A 49 4.02 7.13 -4.59
CA ILE A 49 3.65 6.92 -3.19
C ILE A 49 3.23 5.47 -3.04
N ALA A 50 4.04 4.66 -2.36
CA ALA A 50 3.80 3.24 -2.17
C ALA A 50 3.20 2.94 -0.79
N VAL A 51 2.14 2.13 -0.75
CA VAL A 51 1.55 1.60 0.48
C VAL A 51 1.71 0.09 0.47
N PHE A 52 2.42 -0.47 1.45
CA PHE A 52 2.64 -1.91 1.52
C PHE A 52 2.99 -2.37 2.92
N GLY A 53 2.86 -3.67 3.15
CA GLY A 53 3.27 -4.34 4.38
C GLY A 53 4.08 -5.59 4.09
N SER A 54 4.22 -6.43 5.12
CA SER A 54 4.80 -7.76 4.98
C SER A 54 4.11 -8.73 5.93
N ALA A 55 3.80 -9.92 5.43
CA ALA A 55 3.09 -10.94 6.19
C ALA A 55 3.92 -11.45 7.38
N GLY A 56 3.26 -11.61 8.52
CA GLY A 56 3.81 -12.25 9.70
C GLY A 56 4.01 -13.75 9.52
N LEU A 57 4.87 -14.35 10.34
CA LEU A 57 5.24 -15.77 10.31
C LEU A 57 5.79 -16.22 8.94
N ARG A 58 6.45 -15.32 8.25
CA ARG A 58 7.12 -15.54 6.97
C ARG A 58 8.58 -15.14 7.08
N ASP A 59 9.31 -15.29 5.97
CA ASP A 59 10.72 -14.90 5.89
C ASP A 59 10.93 -13.43 6.27
N ARG A 60 11.64 -13.20 7.38
CA ARG A 60 11.94 -11.85 7.90
C ARG A 60 12.86 -11.07 6.96
N GLN A 61 13.72 -11.76 6.22
CA GLN A 61 14.60 -11.11 5.25
C GLN A 61 13.79 -10.48 4.11
N LYS A 62 12.69 -11.13 3.70
CA LYS A 62 11.78 -10.61 2.68
C LYS A 62 11.25 -9.22 3.04
N ARG A 63 10.84 -8.98 4.31
CA ARG A 63 10.29 -7.68 4.74
C ARG A 63 11.32 -6.57 4.66
N ARG A 64 12.56 -6.86 5.04
CA ARG A 64 13.68 -5.92 4.92
C ARG A 64 13.98 -5.61 3.46
N MET A 65 14.09 -6.63 2.61
CA MET A 65 14.32 -6.42 1.18
C MET A 65 13.21 -5.59 0.52
N MET A 66 11.95 -5.76 0.93
CA MET A 66 10.84 -4.94 0.41
C MET A 66 10.99 -3.48 0.84
N ALA A 67 11.37 -3.22 2.09
CA ALA A 67 11.62 -1.85 2.58
C ALA A 67 12.80 -1.20 1.84
N ALA A 68 13.90 -1.92 1.63
CA ALA A 68 15.05 -1.44 0.84
C ALA A 68 14.65 -1.08 -0.60
N VAL A 69 13.91 -1.98 -1.27
CA VAL A 69 13.41 -1.75 -2.64
C VAL A 69 12.52 -0.50 -2.71
N SER A 70 11.66 -0.31 -1.72
CA SER A 70 10.78 0.85 -1.72
C SER A 70 11.52 2.15 -1.41
N ALA A 71 12.51 2.13 -0.51
CA ALA A 71 13.35 3.28 -0.21
C ALA A 71 14.15 3.76 -1.44
N ASP A 72 14.51 2.84 -2.33
CA ASP A 72 15.25 3.13 -3.57
C ASP A 72 14.35 3.63 -4.71
N LEU A 73 13.12 3.13 -4.83
CA LEU A 73 12.27 3.32 -6.01
C LEU A 73 11.04 4.20 -5.82
N ALA A 74 10.55 4.36 -4.59
CA ALA A 74 9.41 5.23 -4.27
C ALA A 74 9.89 6.56 -3.69
N ASP A 75 9.14 7.64 -3.96
CA ASP A 75 9.39 8.95 -3.34
C ASP A 75 8.86 9.01 -1.91
N VAL A 76 7.78 8.26 -1.65
CA VAL A 76 7.19 8.11 -0.31
C VAL A 76 6.73 6.67 -0.13
N SER A 77 7.08 6.07 1.00
CA SER A 77 6.63 4.75 1.43
C SER A 77 5.73 4.84 2.65
N ILE A 78 4.58 4.16 2.66
CA ILE A 78 3.73 4.02 3.84
C ILE A 78 3.71 2.56 4.24
N LEU A 79 4.39 2.26 5.35
CA LEU A 79 4.52 0.92 5.91
C LEU A 79 3.29 0.60 6.76
N THR A 80 2.61 -0.50 6.48
CA THR A 80 1.32 -0.84 7.08
C THR A 80 1.11 -2.35 7.25
N ALA A 81 -0.01 -2.75 7.84
CA ALA A 81 -0.36 -4.16 8.00
C ALA A 81 -0.55 -4.88 6.65
N GLU A 82 -0.07 -6.11 6.59
CA GLU A 82 -0.37 -7.13 5.60
C GLU A 82 -0.30 -8.49 6.30
N ASP A 83 -1.44 -9.08 6.62
CA ASP A 83 -1.54 -10.37 7.32
C ASP A 83 -0.52 -10.55 8.46
N PRO A 84 -0.53 -9.74 9.51
CA PRO A 84 0.44 -9.89 10.61
C PRO A 84 0.29 -11.23 11.33
N ARG A 85 -0.87 -11.88 11.22
CA ARG A 85 -1.18 -13.14 11.92
C ARG A 85 -0.94 -13.01 13.41
N THR A 86 -0.24 -13.97 14.02
CA THR A 86 0.08 -13.96 15.47
C THR A 86 1.41 -13.25 15.78
N GLU A 87 2.11 -12.73 14.77
CA GLU A 87 3.31 -11.90 14.99
C GLU A 87 2.90 -10.48 15.39
N ASN A 88 3.70 -9.83 16.22
CA ASN A 88 3.45 -8.45 16.61
C ASN A 88 3.63 -7.52 15.40
N LEU A 89 2.59 -6.74 15.09
CA LEU A 89 2.62 -5.84 13.94
C LEU A 89 3.68 -4.72 14.09
N ASP A 90 3.87 -4.20 15.31
CA ASP A 90 4.85 -3.15 15.55
C ASP A 90 6.28 -3.66 15.32
N ASP A 91 6.56 -4.93 15.65
CA ASP A 91 7.86 -5.55 15.36
C ASP A 91 8.08 -5.69 13.84
N ILE A 92 7.06 -6.13 13.10
CA ILE A 92 7.12 -6.21 11.63
C ILE A 92 7.43 -4.85 11.03
N LEU A 93 6.67 -3.83 11.42
CA LEU A 93 6.82 -2.47 10.90
C LEU A 93 8.14 -1.83 11.35
N GLY A 94 8.60 -2.13 12.57
CA GLY A 94 9.89 -1.70 13.09
C GLY A 94 11.06 -2.23 12.24
N GLU A 95 11.07 -3.52 11.91
CA GLU A 95 12.11 -4.10 11.04
C GLU A 95 12.13 -3.48 9.63
N MET A 96 10.95 -3.18 9.08
CA MET A 96 10.85 -2.51 7.79
C MET A 96 11.35 -1.07 7.87
N ALA A 97 11.00 -0.34 8.95
CA ALA A 97 11.44 1.03 9.17
C ALA A 97 12.96 1.13 9.38
N ASP A 98 13.54 0.20 10.14
CA ASP A 98 14.99 0.15 10.36
C ASP A 98 15.74 -0.06 9.04
N GLU A 99 15.24 -0.95 8.20
CA GLU A 99 15.84 -1.17 6.89
C GLU A 99 15.69 0.04 5.96
N ALA A 100 14.53 0.71 5.96
CA ALA A 100 14.33 1.94 5.21
C ALA A 100 15.34 3.02 5.63
N LYS A 101 15.58 3.18 6.95
CA LYS A 101 16.59 4.10 7.49
C LYS A 101 18.01 3.72 7.06
N LEU A 102 18.35 2.43 7.07
CA LEU A 102 19.66 1.94 6.60
C LEU A 102 19.89 2.27 5.11
N ASN A 103 18.83 2.34 4.33
CA ASN A 103 18.87 2.76 2.92
C ASN A 103 18.71 4.28 2.74
N GLY A 104 18.86 5.08 3.80
CA GLY A 104 18.92 6.54 3.76
C GLY A 104 17.57 7.25 3.81
N ALA A 105 16.45 6.52 3.91
CA ALA A 105 15.12 7.13 4.01
C ALA A 105 14.88 7.72 5.42
N GLN A 106 14.23 8.88 5.48
CA GLN A 106 13.91 9.60 6.71
C GLN A 106 12.46 9.36 7.10
N GLU A 107 12.26 8.95 8.37
CA GLU A 107 10.92 8.78 8.93
C GLU A 107 10.16 10.12 8.97
N ASN A 108 8.87 10.09 8.71
CA ASN A 108 7.97 11.24 8.59
C ASN A 108 8.27 12.19 7.42
N LYS A 109 9.13 11.78 6.50
CA LYS A 109 9.44 12.50 5.27
C LYS A 109 9.36 11.55 4.06
N ASP A 110 10.30 10.61 3.99
CA ASP A 110 10.43 9.67 2.87
C ASP A 110 9.66 8.37 3.16
N PHE A 111 9.41 8.05 4.44
CA PHE A 111 8.49 6.99 4.81
C PHE A 111 7.69 7.31 6.08
N PHE A 112 6.56 6.62 6.23
CA PHE A 112 5.66 6.72 7.37
C PHE A 112 5.28 5.32 7.86
N ILE A 113 5.10 5.17 9.18
CA ILE A 113 4.57 3.96 9.80
C ILE A 113 3.11 4.23 10.15
N VAL A 114 2.19 3.51 9.51
CA VAL A 114 0.74 3.63 9.73
C VAL A 114 0.16 2.22 9.86
N PRO A 115 0.04 1.67 11.08
CA PRO A 115 -0.36 0.28 11.31
C PRO A 115 -1.71 -0.09 10.68
N ASP A 116 -2.70 0.80 10.74
CA ASP A 116 -4.00 0.58 10.09
C ASP A 116 -3.88 0.80 8.58
N ARG A 117 -4.24 -0.24 7.80
CA ARG A 117 -4.09 -0.19 6.34
C ARG A 117 -5.08 0.76 5.67
N GLY A 118 -6.26 0.94 6.23
CA GLY A 118 -7.23 1.92 5.73
C GLY A 118 -6.71 3.35 5.88
N GLU A 119 -6.19 3.67 7.07
CA GLU A 119 -5.55 4.95 7.35
C GLU A 119 -4.28 5.17 6.52
N ALA A 120 -3.51 4.10 6.25
CA ALA A 120 -2.33 4.16 5.40
C ALA A 120 -2.70 4.54 3.95
N ILE A 121 -3.70 3.89 3.38
CA ILE A 121 -4.22 4.20 2.04
C ILE A 121 -4.80 5.62 2.01
N LEU A 122 -5.60 6.01 3.00
CA LEU A 122 -6.15 7.35 3.09
C LEU A 122 -5.05 8.43 3.21
N LYS A 123 -4.00 8.16 4.00
CA LYS A 123 -2.83 9.05 4.10
C LYS A 123 -2.13 9.20 2.75
N ALA A 124 -1.94 8.13 2.00
CA ALA A 124 -1.34 8.17 0.67
C ALA A 124 -2.16 9.04 -0.30
N VAL A 125 -3.47 8.83 -0.34
CA VAL A 125 -4.40 9.58 -1.18
C VAL A 125 -4.43 11.07 -0.80
N ARG A 126 -4.43 11.41 0.49
CA ARG A 126 -4.39 12.80 0.97
C ARG A 126 -3.07 13.51 0.66
N GLN A 127 -1.96 12.79 0.58
CA GLN A 127 -0.65 13.36 0.25
C GLN A 127 -0.42 13.52 -1.25
N ALA A 128 -1.18 12.80 -2.08
CA ALA A 128 -1.04 12.84 -3.53
C ALA A 128 -1.42 14.22 -4.09
N LYS A 129 -0.66 14.64 -5.08
CA LYS A 129 -0.85 15.88 -5.82
C LYS A 129 -1.09 15.56 -7.29
N ASN A 130 -1.50 16.57 -8.04
CA ASN A 130 -1.65 16.45 -9.49
C ASN A 130 -0.40 15.81 -10.12
N GLY A 131 -0.63 14.75 -10.91
CA GLY A 131 0.41 14.01 -11.61
C GLY A 131 1.15 12.96 -10.77
N ASP A 132 0.91 12.84 -9.47
CA ASP A 132 1.47 11.75 -8.64
C ASP A 132 0.87 10.39 -8.99
N LEU A 133 1.47 9.32 -8.46
CA LEU A 133 0.93 7.97 -8.52
C LEU A 133 0.94 7.34 -7.13
N VAL A 134 -0.24 6.92 -6.68
CA VAL A 134 -0.43 6.11 -5.45
C VAL A 134 -0.56 4.66 -5.85
N ILE A 135 0.20 3.77 -5.22
CA ILE A 135 0.10 2.33 -5.44
C ILE A 135 -0.01 1.57 -4.11
N ALA A 136 -1.13 0.86 -3.92
CA ALA A 136 -1.33 -0.06 -2.79
C ALA A 136 -0.91 -1.47 -3.21
N CYS A 137 0.14 -2.00 -2.57
CA CYS A 137 0.75 -3.29 -2.88
C CYS A 137 0.52 -4.32 -1.77
N GLY A 138 0.43 -5.58 -2.16
CA GLY A 138 0.44 -6.74 -1.26
C GLY A 138 -0.84 -7.56 -1.32
N LYS A 139 -2.00 -6.96 -1.10
CA LYS A 139 -3.29 -7.66 -1.04
C LYS A 139 -3.93 -7.87 -2.43
N GLY A 140 -3.79 -6.90 -3.34
CA GLY A 140 -4.28 -7.04 -4.71
C GLY A 140 -5.75 -7.43 -4.79
N HIS A 141 -6.03 -8.67 -5.23
CA HIS A 141 -7.38 -9.24 -5.36
C HIS A 141 -7.87 -9.99 -4.11
N GLU A 142 -7.05 -10.15 -3.09
CA GLU A 142 -7.44 -10.81 -1.84
C GLU A 142 -8.54 -10.02 -1.12
N GLN A 143 -9.46 -10.74 -0.50
CA GLN A 143 -10.65 -10.17 0.14
C GLN A 143 -10.67 -10.36 1.66
N SER A 144 -9.53 -10.66 2.24
CA SER A 144 -9.37 -10.76 3.69
C SER A 144 -7.99 -10.31 4.15
N MET A 145 -7.86 -10.06 5.45
CA MET A 145 -6.59 -9.82 6.14
C MET A 145 -6.58 -10.55 7.48
N CYS A 146 -5.53 -11.32 7.72
CA CYS A 146 -5.39 -12.17 8.90
C CYS A 146 -4.74 -11.42 10.06
N PHE A 147 -5.48 -11.29 11.17
CA PHE A 147 -4.97 -10.83 12.46
C PHE A 147 -5.16 -11.92 13.51
N GLY A 148 -4.11 -12.33 14.19
CA GLY A 148 -4.13 -13.53 15.02
C GLY A 148 -4.41 -14.75 14.15
N ASN A 149 -5.51 -15.47 14.46
CA ASN A 149 -6.01 -16.61 13.69
C ASN A 149 -7.36 -16.30 13.01
N ILE A 150 -7.72 -15.02 12.88
CA ILE A 150 -9.01 -14.57 12.35
C ILE A 150 -8.79 -13.82 11.05
N GLU A 151 -9.54 -14.22 10.02
CA GLU A 151 -9.62 -13.50 8.76
C GLU A 151 -10.70 -12.41 8.86
N TYR A 152 -10.30 -11.16 8.67
CA TYR A 152 -11.19 -10.01 8.63
C TYR A 152 -11.49 -9.64 7.18
N PRO A 153 -12.73 -9.29 6.84
CA PRO A 153 -13.06 -8.80 5.49
C PRO A 153 -12.21 -7.59 5.13
N TRP A 154 -11.52 -7.67 4.00
CA TRP A 154 -10.66 -6.62 3.50
C TRP A 154 -10.57 -6.68 1.97
N ASP A 155 -10.53 -5.53 1.32
CA ASP A 155 -10.27 -5.42 -0.12
C ASP A 155 -9.60 -4.06 -0.38
N ASP A 156 -8.35 -4.09 -0.86
CA ASP A 156 -7.58 -2.87 -1.18
C ASP A 156 -8.30 -1.98 -2.20
N ARG A 157 -9.05 -2.57 -3.13
CA ARG A 157 -9.81 -1.83 -4.16
C ARG A 157 -10.96 -1.05 -3.52
N THR A 158 -11.66 -1.66 -2.58
CA THR A 158 -12.72 -1.00 -1.81
C THR A 158 -12.15 0.09 -0.91
N ALA A 159 -11.04 -0.20 -0.21
CA ALA A 159 -10.36 0.76 0.65
C ALA A 159 -9.85 1.97 -0.15
N LEU A 160 -9.26 1.74 -1.32
CA LEU A 160 -8.77 2.84 -2.17
C LEU A 160 -9.93 3.68 -2.73
N ARG A 161 -11.05 3.04 -3.13
CA ARG A 161 -12.27 3.79 -3.52
C ARG A 161 -12.83 4.60 -2.37
N ALA A 162 -12.88 4.06 -1.16
CA ALA A 162 -13.33 4.78 0.02
C ALA A 162 -12.47 6.01 0.29
N ALA A 163 -11.14 5.85 0.27
CA ALA A 163 -10.19 6.95 0.47
C ALA A 163 -10.31 8.04 -0.59
N LEU A 164 -10.44 7.65 -1.86
CA LEU A 164 -10.64 8.60 -2.97
C LEU A 164 -11.97 9.33 -2.84
N SER A 165 -13.06 8.63 -2.53
CA SER A 165 -14.39 9.23 -2.36
C SER A 165 -14.40 10.25 -1.23
N GLU A 166 -13.73 9.97 -0.11
CA GLU A 166 -13.60 10.90 1.01
C GLU A 166 -12.86 12.18 0.60
N VAL A 167 -11.71 12.04 -0.07
CA VAL A 167 -10.89 13.19 -0.49
C VAL A 167 -11.60 14.03 -1.56
N LEU A 168 -12.29 13.38 -2.49
CA LEU A 168 -13.06 14.05 -3.55
C LEU A 168 -14.42 14.58 -3.05
N ARG A 169 -14.84 14.22 -1.83
CA ARG A 169 -16.15 14.56 -1.24
C ARG A 169 -17.32 14.10 -2.11
N ILE A 170 -17.24 12.89 -2.63
CA ILE A 170 -18.28 12.24 -3.42
C ILE A 170 -18.81 10.99 -2.71
N PRO A 171 -20.00 10.51 -3.02
CA PRO A 171 -20.50 9.24 -2.51
C PRO A 171 -19.56 8.07 -2.87
N GLY A 172 -19.35 7.15 -1.94
CA GLY A 172 -18.50 5.98 -2.16
C GLY A 172 -18.70 4.90 -1.09
N PRO A 173 -17.97 3.79 -1.18
CA PRO A 173 -18.04 2.73 -0.18
C PRO A 173 -17.49 3.22 1.16
N GLU A 174 -17.91 2.58 2.25
CA GLU A 174 -17.29 2.75 3.55
C GLU A 174 -15.89 2.12 3.56
N MET A 175 -14.97 2.72 4.32
CA MET A 175 -13.66 2.15 4.56
C MET A 175 -13.81 0.83 5.33
N PRO A 176 -13.27 -0.30 4.82
CA PRO A 176 -13.28 -1.56 5.55
C PRO A 176 -12.56 -1.43 6.90
N LYS A 177 -13.07 -2.08 7.93
CA LYS A 177 -12.52 -2.00 9.28
C LYS A 177 -11.66 -3.21 9.62
N LEU A 178 -10.52 -2.94 10.22
CA LEU A 178 -9.57 -3.92 10.74
C LEU A 178 -9.46 -3.80 12.27
N PRO A 179 -8.86 -4.77 12.97
CA PRO A 179 -8.58 -4.66 14.41
C PRO A 179 -7.73 -3.45 14.80
N THR A 180 -6.96 -2.91 13.86
CA THR A 180 -6.12 -1.71 14.01
C THR A 180 -6.89 -0.41 13.81
N SER A 181 -8.10 -0.45 13.25
CA SER A 181 -8.90 0.75 12.99
C SER A 181 -9.33 1.42 14.29
N LYS A 182 -9.14 2.72 14.38
CA LYS A 182 -9.61 3.52 15.52
C LYS A 182 -11.14 3.43 15.61
N ARG A 183 -11.64 3.25 16.82
CA ARG A 183 -13.08 3.23 17.12
C ARG A 183 -13.67 4.63 17.04
#